data_fa614a8e0a7f6900085dea0e2bb5d6ae
#
_entry.id   fa614a8e0a7f6900085dea0e2bb5d6ae
#
_cell.length_a   1.000
_cell.length_b   1.000
_cell.length_c   1.000
_cell.angle_alpha   90.00
_cell.angle_beta   90.00
_cell.angle_gamma   90.00
#
_symmetry.space_group_name_H-M   'P 1'
#
loop_
_entity.id
_entity.type
_entity.pdbx_description
1 polymer ?
#
loop_
_entity_poly.entity_id
_entity_poly.type
_entity_poly.pdbx_seq_one_letter_code
_entity_poly.pdbx_strand_id
1 'polypeptide(L)'
;MLPGPSQCFSKDFMKPAQRLLTTLSVVTVSLLAVSGVQAQSTTSPAGYTIMAPGNSYIDLGVGRSEFSLSNGLGGFNSDKRDNSYSVRAGSYVNNMFGMEAGYTDFGNINRGGGLTEANGLNLSLIGKFPLSEQFNILGKLGTTYSRTEVSASPLSGLATGKESGFELSYGLGVEFNFTPQWSAVMQYEEHKMKFVGGETDRVGNTSLSARYRY
;
A
#
# COMPACT_ATOMS: atom_id res chain seq x y z
N MET A 1 3.00 59.45 22.78
CA MET A 1 2.18 58.21 22.80
C MET A 1 2.61 57.35 21.64
N LEU A 2 3.45 56.35 21.90
CA LEU A 2 3.96 55.42 20.88
C LEU A 2 3.17 54.11 20.98
N PRO A 3 2.73 53.46 19.89
CA PRO A 3 2.11 52.16 19.94
C PRO A 3 3.19 51.09 20.03
N GLY A 4 2.95 50.08 20.90
CA GLY A 4 3.81 48.94 21.17
C GLY A 4 3.83 47.92 20.04
N PRO A 5 4.81 47.01 20.05
CA PRO A 5 5.02 46.05 18.98
C PRO A 5 4.03 44.88 19.07
N SER A 6 3.39 44.60 17.93
CA SER A 6 2.56 43.43 17.70
C SER A 6 3.39 42.15 17.75
N GLN A 7 3.05 41.27 18.65
CA GLN A 7 3.63 39.92 18.78
C GLN A 7 3.27 39.05 17.56
N CYS A 8 4.31 38.68 16.82
CA CYS A 8 4.23 37.75 15.74
C CYS A 8 4.07 36.33 16.33
N PHE A 9 2.92 35.74 16.09
CA PHE A 9 2.61 34.37 16.55
C PHE A 9 3.42 33.39 15.71
N SER A 10 4.46 32.81 16.29
CA SER A 10 5.23 31.72 15.70
C SER A 10 4.32 30.48 15.63
N LYS A 11 3.94 30.08 14.44
CA LYS A 11 3.31 28.77 14.20
C LYS A 11 4.37 27.69 14.38
N ASP A 12 4.23 26.94 15.43
CA ASP A 12 5.05 25.78 15.72
C ASP A 12 5.05 24.80 14.52
N PHE A 13 6.23 24.68 13.94
CA PHE A 13 6.55 23.71 12.90
C PHE A 13 6.63 22.35 13.58
N MET A 14 5.51 21.61 13.59
CA MET A 14 5.47 20.25 14.13
C MET A 14 6.46 19.36 13.38
N LYS A 15 7.48 18.92 14.10
CA LYS A 15 8.57 18.07 13.57
C LYS A 15 8.03 16.78 12.97
N PRO A 16 8.57 16.30 11.84
CA PRO A 16 8.11 15.08 11.15
C PRO A 16 8.15 13.82 12.02
N ALA A 17 8.98 13.81 13.08
CA ALA A 17 9.06 12.71 14.04
C ALA A 17 7.78 12.45 14.85
N GLN A 18 6.92 13.47 15.05
CA GLN A 18 5.65 13.29 15.77
C GLN A 18 4.56 12.65 14.91
N ARG A 19 4.62 12.81 13.59
CA ARG A 19 3.67 12.16 12.68
C ARG A 19 3.95 10.66 12.54
N LEU A 20 5.21 10.24 12.67
CA LEU A 20 5.57 8.83 12.64
C LEU A 20 5.07 8.05 13.86
N LEU A 21 5.01 8.72 15.04
CA LEU A 21 4.53 8.08 16.27
C LEU A 21 3.00 7.91 16.30
N THR A 22 2.25 8.82 15.66
CA THR A 22 0.78 8.72 15.66
C THR A 22 0.27 7.68 14.65
N THR A 23 0.98 7.47 13.54
CA THR A 23 0.62 6.39 12.60
C THR A 23 1.02 5.00 13.11
N LEU A 24 2.10 4.90 13.88
CA LEU A 24 2.54 3.63 14.45
C LEU A 24 1.60 3.14 15.59
N SER A 25 0.97 4.05 16.33
CA SER A 25 0.05 3.69 17.42
C SER A 25 -1.29 3.11 16.94
N VAL A 26 -1.76 3.46 15.75
CA VAL A 26 -3.00 2.88 15.19
C VAL A 26 -2.78 1.47 14.65
N VAL A 27 -1.58 1.17 14.14
CA VAL A 27 -1.24 -0.17 13.64
C VAL A 27 -1.02 -1.17 14.76
N THR A 28 -0.51 -0.73 15.94
CA THR A 28 -0.27 -1.63 17.08
C THR A 28 -1.54 -2.10 17.78
N VAL A 29 -2.62 -1.32 17.74
CA VAL A 29 -3.89 -1.73 18.37
C VAL A 29 -4.65 -2.77 17.53
N SER A 30 -4.51 -2.75 16.21
CA SER A 30 -5.16 -3.72 15.34
C SER A 30 -4.46 -5.09 15.28
N LEU A 31 -3.18 -5.17 15.57
CA LEU A 31 -2.43 -6.43 15.59
C LEU A 31 -2.73 -7.29 16.84
N LEU A 32 -3.15 -6.70 17.94
CA LEU A 32 -3.51 -7.43 19.17
C LEU A 32 -4.92 -8.06 19.12
N ALA A 33 -5.77 -7.64 18.17
CA ALA A 33 -7.11 -8.20 18.02
C ALA A 33 -7.17 -9.48 17.17
N VAL A 34 -6.10 -9.82 16.45
CA VAL A 34 -6.06 -11.00 15.57
C VAL A 34 -5.73 -12.30 16.34
N SER A 35 -5.18 -12.20 17.55
CA SER A 35 -4.83 -13.39 18.35
C SER A 35 -6.01 -14.11 19.01
N GLY A 36 -7.24 -13.63 18.81
CA GLY A 36 -8.46 -14.20 19.44
C GLY A 36 -9.46 -14.86 18.49
N VAL A 37 -9.27 -14.79 17.18
CA VAL A 37 -10.11 -15.52 16.24
C VAL A 37 -9.56 -16.93 16.06
N GLN A 38 -9.85 -17.78 17.02
CA GLN A 38 -9.90 -19.22 16.75
C GLN A 38 -11.06 -19.41 15.77
N ALA A 39 -10.73 -19.50 14.48
CA ALA A 39 -11.70 -19.90 13.47
C ALA A 39 -12.24 -21.26 13.90
N GLN A 40 -13.49 -21.30 14.33
CA GLN A 40 -14.23 -22.55 14.45
C GLN A 40 -14.16 -23.18 13.06
N SER A 41 -13.49 -24.31 12.96
CA SER A 41 -13.45 -25.12 11.76
C SER A 41 -14.87 -25.62 11.48
N THR A 42 -15.61 -24.84 10.67
CA THR A 42 -16.80 -25.38 10.04
C THR A 42 -16.32 -26.37 9.01
N THR A 43 -16.48 -27.64 9.30
CA THR A 43 -16.22 -28.77 8.40
C THR A 43 -17.17 -28.62 7.21
N SER A 44 -16.72 -28.00 6.15
CA SER A 44 -17.42 -28.00 4.87
C SER A 44 -17.28 -29.39 4.24
N PRO A 45 -18.35 -29.97 3.65
CA PRO A 45 -18.33 -31.32 3.12
C PRO A 45 -17.45 -31.55 1.89
N ALA A 46 -16.69 -30.60 1.46
CA ALA A 46 -15.82 -30.67 0.28
C ALA A 46 -14.41 -30.13 0.59
N GLY A 47 -13.72 -30.62 1.58
CA GLY A 47 -12.25 -30.57 1.69
C GLY A 47 -11.50 -29.22 1.49
N TYR A 48 -12.19 -28.10 1.34
CA TYR A 48 -11.59 -26.79 1.14
C TYR A 48 -11.66 -25.99 2.44
N THR A 49 -10.59 -25.97 3.20
CA THR A 49 -10.46 -25.12 4.38
C THR A 49 -9.82 -23.81 3.95
N ILE A 50 -10.63 -22.77 3.81
CA ILE A 50 -10.15 -21.39 3.63
C ILE A 50 -9.54 -20.97 4.96
N MET A 51 -8.26 -20.96 5.14
CA MET A 51 -7.47 -20.71 6.36
C MET A 51 -7.00 -21.98 7.10
N ALA A 52 -6.57 -22.99 6.36
CA ALA A 52 -5.85 -24.10 6.98
C ALA A 52 -4.51 -23.62 7.55
N PRO A 53 -4.06 -24.12 8.70
CA PRO A 53 -2.71 -23.88 9.21
C PRO A 53 -1.66 -24.21 8.14
N GLY A 54 -0.69 -23.30 7.95
CA GLY A 54 0.35 -23.39 6.91
C GLY A 54 -0.04 -22.80 5.56
N ASN A 55 -1.32 -22.53 5.31
CA ASN A 55 -1.78 -21.92 4.06
C ASN A 55 -2.02 -20.40 4.17
N SER A 56 -2.15 -19.90 5.39
CA SER A 56 -2.38 -18.47 5.66
C SER A 56 -1.08 -17.76 6.00
N TYR A 57 -1.01 -16.48 5.64
CA TYR A 57 0.18 -15.68 5.89
C TYR A 57 -0.15 -14.21 6.17
N ILE A 58 0.78 -13.56 6.84
CA ILE A 58 0.87 -12.10 6.97
C ILE A 58 2.17 -11.66 6.32
N ASP A 59 2.13 -10.51 5.63
CA ASP A 59 3.21 -9.96 4.84
C ASP A 59 3.39 -8.48 5.19
N LEU A 60 4.61 -8.10 5.55
CA LEU A 60 4.98 -6.71 5.85
C LEU A 60 6.03 -6.26 4.84
N GLY A 61 5.73 -5.23 4.08
CA GLY A 61 6.55 -4.78 2.98
C GLY A 61 6.96 -3.31 3.07
N VAL A 62 8.15 -3.05 2.53
CA VAL A 62 8.66 -1.71 2.25
C VAL A 62 9.04 -1.66 0.78
N GLY A 63 8.88 -0.51 0.14
CA GLY A 63 9.13 -0.42 -1.28
C GLY A 63 9.28 1.00 -1.79
N ARG A 64 9.19 1.11 -3.10
CA ARG A 64 9.17 2.37 -3.83
C ARG A 64 7.98 2.40 -4.78
N SER A 65 7.21 3.45 -4.67
CA SER A 65 6.16 3.79 -5.62
C SER A 65 6.69 4.70 -6.72
N GLU A 66 6.17 4.53 -7.92
CA GLU A 66 6.43 5.38 -9.08
C GLU A 66 5.09 5.79 -9.72
N PHE A 67 4.86 7.09 -9.77
CA PHE A 67 3.63 7.67 -10.29
C PHE A 67 3.81 8.07 -11.76
N SER A 68 2.94 7.60 -12.63
CA SER A 68 2.96 7.91 -14.08
C SER A 68 2.21 9.19 -14.43
N LEU A 69 2.07 10.12 -13.47
CA LEU A 69 1.34 11.37 -13.65
C LEU A 69 2.09 12.40 -14.50
N SER A 70 1.36 13.18 -15.28
CA SER A 70 1.89 14.34 -16.01
C SER A 70 2.30 15.47 -15.06
N ASN A 71 3.33 16.24 -15.43
CA ASN A 71 3.93 17.26 -14.57
C ASN A 71 3.12 18.57 -14.47
N GLY A 72 1.95 18.69 -15.10
CA GLY A 72 1.21 19.95 -15.16
C GLY A 72 1.88 21.01 -16.04
N LEU A 73 1.37 22.22 -15.98
CA LEU A 73 1.90 23.40 -16.69
C LEU A 73 2.92 24.12 -15.80
N GLY A 74 4.19 24.17 -16.21
CA GLY A 74 5.18 25.04 -15.57
C GLY A 74 6.52 24.38 -15.22
N GLY A 75 7.53 25.19 -14.93
CA GLY A 75 8.90 24.81 -14.60
C GLY A 75 9.13 24.37 -13.14
N PHE A 76 8.14 23.75 -12.51
CA PHE A 76 8.28 23.25 -11.15
C PHE A 76 8.98 21.89 -11.13
N ASN A 77 9.85 21.66 -10.15
CA ASN A 77 10.41 20.34 -9.90
C ASN A 77 9.30 19.37 -9.55
N SER A 78 9.34 18.17 -10.15
CA SER A 78 8.40 17.09 -9.86
C SER A 78 9.16 15.83 -9.48
N ASP A 79 8.84 15.30 -8.31
CA ASP A 79 9.27 13.98 -7.89
C ASP A 79 8.17 12.97 -8.27
N LYS A 80 8.57 11.89 -8.95
CA LYS A 80 7.63 10.83 -9.36
C LYS A 80 7.71 9.59 -8.49
N ARG A 81 8.59 9.60 -7.50
CA ARG A 81 8.89 8.42 -6.67
C ARG A 81 8.87 8.79 -5.20
N ASP A 82 8.30 7.86 -4.41
CA ASP A 82 8.38 7.93 -2.96
C ASP A 82 8.51 6.53 -2.34
N ASN A 83 8.74 6.46 -1.05
CA ASN A 83 8.76 5.22 -0.31
C ASN A 83 7.33 4.73 -0.10
N SER A 84 7.15 3.42 -0.17
CA SER A 84 5.86 2.77 0.08
C SER A 84 5.95 1.77 1.23
N TYR A 85 4.84 1.60 1.93
CA TYR A 85 4.69 0.64 3.02
C TYR A 85 3.43 -0.17 2.82
N SER A 86 3.51 -1.48 3.09
CA SER A 86 2.36 -2.36 2.89
C SER A 86 2.22 -3.38 4.01
N VAL A 87 0.97 -3.69 4.32
CA VAL A 87 0.57 -4.79 5.19
C VAL A 87 -0.44 -5.62 4.43
N ARG A 88 -0.18 -6.92 4.30
CA ARG A 88 -1.04 -7.84 3.55
C ARG A 88 -1.30 -9.09 4.37
N ALA A 89 -2.46 -9.68 4.15
CA ALA A 89 -2.82 -10.97 4.69
C ALA A 89 -3.45 -11.81 3.57
N GLY A 90 -3.08 -13.07 3.49
CA GLY A 90 -3.58 -13.95 2.45
C GLY A 90 -3.71 -15.39 2.90
N SER A 91 -4.42 -16.15 2.10
CA SER A 91 -4.55 -17.59 2.28
C SER A 91 -4.61 -18.30 0.94
N TYR A 92 -3.91 -19.41 0.84
CA TYR A 92 -3.97 -20.30 -0.32
C TYR A 92 -5.09 -21.31 -0.14
N VAL A 93 -5.97 -21.39 -1.14
CA VAL A 93 -7.05 -22.40 -1.21
C VAL A 93 -6.49 -23.77 -1.63
N ASN A 94 -5.41 -23.74 -2.40
CA ASN A 94 -4.65 -24.91 -2.83
C ASN A 94 -3.16 -24.52 -2.99
N ASN A 95 -2.33 -25.45 -3.44
CA ASN A 95 -0.89 -25.23 -3.59
C ASN A 95 -0.52 -24.11 -4.59
N MET A 96 -1.44 -23.70 -5.47
CA MET A 96 -1.17 -22.78 -6.56
C MET A 96 -1.97 -21.48 -6.47
N PHE A 97 -3.18 -21.48 -5.91
CA PHE A 97 -4.08 -20.33 -5.92
C PHE A 97 -4.52 -19.93 -4.53
N GLY A 98 -4.62 -18.65 -4.31
CA GLY A 98 -5.07 -18.05 -3.06
C GLY A 98 -5.69 -16.67 -3.27
N MET A 99 -6.03 -16.06 -2.15
CA MET A 99 -6.54 -14.70 -2.07
C MET A 99 -5.69 -13.89 -1.10
N GLU A 100 -5.50 -12.63 -1.40
CA GLU A 100 -4.74 -11.69 -0.58
C GLU A 100 -5.53 -10.39 -0.47
N ALA A 101 -5.64 -9.88 0.74
CA ALA A 101 -6.12 -8.54 1.01
C ALA A 101 -4.98 -7.74 1.66
N GLY A 102 -4.86 -6.46 1.33
CA GLY A 102 -3.79 -5.64 1.88
C GLY A 102 -4.09 -4.16 1.83
N TYR A 103 -3.34 -3.42 2.63
CA TYR A 103 -3.27 -1.98 2.60
C TYR A 103 -1.87 -1.56 2.16
N THR A 104 -1.81 -0.62 1.24
CA THR A 104 -0.56 -0.02 0.79
C THR A 104 -0.67 1.51 0.86
N ASP A 105 0.30 2.11 1.54
CA ASP A 105 0.58 3.53 1.48
C ASP A 105 1.66 3.72 0.39
N PHE A 106 1.30 4.41 -0.67
CA PHE A 106 2.18 4.66 -1.81
C PHE A 106 3.04 5.92 -1.62
N GLY A 107 2.89 6.58 -0.45
CA GLY A 107 3.60 7.82 -0.15
C GLY A 107 3.01 9.03 -0.85
N ASN A 108 3.87 10.04 -1.04
CA ASN A 108 3.47 11.31 -1.61
C ASN A 108 4.50 11.83 -2.60
N ILE A 109 4.03 12.53 -3.63
CA ILE A 109 4.90 13.17 -4.63
C ILE A 109 4.60 14.66 -4.73
N ASN A 110 5.66 15.43 -4.99
CA ASN A 110 5.55 16.83 -5.32
C ASN A 110 5.45 17.00 -6.83
N ARG A 111 4.36 17.64 -7.32
CA ARG A 111 4.23 17.98 -8.73
C ARG A 111 3.54 19.32 -8.92
N GLY A 112 4.01 20.12 -9.89
CA GLY A 112 3.37 21.37 -10.29
C GLY A 112 3.14 22.37 -9.15
N GLY A 113 3.95 22.35 -8.07
CA GLY A 113 3.77 23.19 -6.89
C GLY A 113 2.68 22.70 -5.92
N GLY A 114 2.29 21.43 -6.02
CA GLY A 114 1.35 20.74 -5.12
C GLY A 114 1.87 19.40 -4.62
N LEU A 115 1.19 18.84 -3.62
CA LEU A 115 1.43 17.53 -3.05
C LEU A 115 0.30 16.59 -3.49
N THR A 116 0.68 15.39 -3.95
CA THR A 116 -0.25 14.31 -4.28
C THR A 116 0.07 13.11 -3.39
N GLU A 117 -0.90 12.70 -2.58
CA GLU A 117 -0.81 11.53 -1.70
C GLU A 117 -1.70 10.41 -2.24
N ALA A 118 -1.26 9.16 -2.12
CA ALA A 118 -2.03 8.00 -2.53
C ALA A 118 -1.91 6.85 -1.55
N ASN A 119 -3.04 6.23 -1.24
CA ASN A 119 -3.10 4.99 -0.48
C ASN A 119 -4.23 4.11 -1.03
N GLY A 120 -4.20 2.81 -0.71
CA GLY A 120 -5.21 1.90 -1.22
C GLY A 120 -5.37 0.62 -0.43
N LEU A 121 -6.60 0.11 -0.46
CA LEU A 121 -6.94 -1.25 -0.05
C LEU A 121 -6.98 -2.13 -1.30
N ASN A 122 -6.21 -3.19 -1.30
CA ASN A 122 -6.12 -4.14 -2.41
C ASN A 122 -6.79 -5.46 -2.04
N LEU A 123 -7.51 -6.05 -2.98
CA LEU A 123 -8.03 -7.42 -2.93
C LEU A 123 -7.61 -8.12 -4.21
N SER A 124 -6.82 -9.18 -4.08
CA SER A 124 -6.22 -9.88 -5.21
C SER A 124 -6.40 -11.39 -5.13
N LEU A 125 -6.54 -11.99 -6.28
CA LEU A 125 -6.24 -13.41 -6.49
C LEU A 125 -4.73 -13.53 -6.66
N ILE A 126 -4.13 -14.50 -5.98
CA ILE A 126 -2.71 -14.79 -6.06
C ILE A 126 -2.50 -16.18 -6.65
N GLY A 127 -1.63 -16.27 -7.64
CA GLY A 127 -1.11 -17.51 -8.19
C GLY A 127 0.31 -17.72 -7.72
N LYS A 128 0.62 -18.94 -7.25
CA LYS A 128 1.97 -19.36 -6.85
C LYS A 128 2.42 -20.49 -7.75
N PHE A 129 3.55 -20.28 -8.41
CA PHE A 129 4.18 -21.29 -9.25
C PHE A 129 5.55 -21.66 -8.65
N PRO A 130 5.71 -22.89 -8.10
CA PRO A 130 6.97 -23.32 -7.52
C PRO A 130 8.01 -23.57 -8.62
N LEU A 131 9.17 -22.91 -8.50
CA LEU A 131 10.34 -23.17 -9.36
C LEU A 131 11.28 -24.19 -8.72
N SER A 132 11.39 -24.13 -7.40
CA SER A 132 12.17 -25.07 -6.57
C SER A 132 11.56 -25.13 -5.18
N GLU A 133 12.17 -25.92 -4.27
CA GLU A 133 11.76 -25.97 -2.87
C GLU A 133 11.84 -24.60 -2.17
N GLN A 134 12.77 -23.75 -2.60
CA GLN A 134 13.01 -22.44 -1.99
C GLN A 134 12.41 -21.28 -2.78
N PHE A 135 12.19 -21.41 -4.09
CA PHE A 135 11.77 -20.32 -4.96
C PHE A 135 10.40 -20.55 -5.57
N ASN A 136 9.54 -19.53 -5.43
CA ASN A 136 8.25 -19.49 -6.11
C ASN A 136 8.15 -18.20 -6.96
N ILE A 137 7.49 -18.30 -8.12
CA ILE A 137 6.97 -17.13 -8.83
C ILE A 137 5.56 -16.87 -8.33
N LEU A 138 5.24 -15.59 -8.11
CA LEU A 138 3.92 -15.13 -7.71
C LEU A 138 3.33 -14.27 -8.82
N GLY A 139 2.07 -14.52 -9.16
CA GLY A 139 1.28 -13.64 -10.01
C GLY A 139 0.08 -13.14 -9.24
N LYS A 140 -0.28 -11.88 -9.40
CA LYS A 140 -1.42 -11.25 -8.74
C LYS A 140 -2.31 -10.57 -9.75
N LEU A 141 -3.62 -10.68 -9.55
CA LEU A 141 -4.65 -9.96 -10.29
C LEU A 141 -5.77 -9.58 -9.34
N GLY A 142 -6.11 -8.32 -9.29
CA GLY A 142 -7.08 -7.86 -8.32
C GLY A 142 -7.64 -6.47 -8.60
N THR A 143 -8.21 -5.90 -7.56
CA THR A 143 -8.72 -4.54 -7.56
C THR A 143 -8.19 -3.78 -6.36
N THR A 144 -7.91 -2.51 -6.56
CA THR A 144 -7.50 -1.59 -5.50
C THR A 144 -8.56 -0.52 -5.33
N TYR A 145 -9.11 -0.40 -4.12
CA TYR A 145 -9.84 0.79 -3.71
C TYR A 145 -8.83 1.84 -3.30
N SER A 146 -8.56 2.77 -4.21
CA SER A 146 -7.59 3.83 -3.98
C SER A 146 -8.26 5.09 -3.44
N ARG A 147 -7.54 5.82 -2.62
CA ARG A 147 -7.84 7.18 -2.21
C ARG A 147 -6.64 8.05 -2.54
N THR A 148 -6.88 9.08 -3.34
CA THR A 148 -5.88 10.06 -3.73
C THR A 148 -6.28 11.43 -3.22
N GLU A 149 -5.31 12.21 -2.76
CA GLU A 149 -5.50 13.57 -2.30
C GLU A 149 -4.49 14.50 -2.98
N VAL A 150 -4.99 15.55 -3.60
CA VAL A 150 -4.15 16.57 -4.26
C VAL A 150 -4.33 17.89 -3.54
N SER A 151 -3.25 18.40 -2.99
CA SER A 151 -3.16 19.72 -2.36
C SER A 151 -2.19 20.57 -3.17
N ALA A 152 -2.66 21.69 -3.75
CA ALA A 152 -1.82 22.53 -4.59
C ALA A 152 -2.11 24.03 -4.34
N SER A 153 -1.13 24.88 -4.68
CA SER A 153 -1.32 26.32 -4.70
C SER A 153 -2.31 26.72 -5.81
N PRO A 154 -3.16 27.75 -5.61
CA PRO A 154 -4.04 28.28 -6.67
C PRO A 154 -3.32 28.67 -7.96
N LEU A 155 -2.02 29.00 -7.87
CA LEU A 155 -1.19 29.37 -9.02
C LEU A 155 -0.64 28.19 -9.82
N SER A 156 -0.80 26.95 -9.32
CA SER A 156 -0.26 25.75 -9.96
C SER A 156 -1.09 25.24 -11.14
N GLY A 157 -2.34 25.69 -11.25
CA GLY A 157 -3.28 25.19 -12.27
C GLY A 157 -3.72 23.73 -12.08
N LEU A 158 -3.32 23.10 -10.97
CA LEU A 158 -3.75 21.73 -10.64
C LEU A 158 -5.12 21.72 -9.95
N ALA A 159 -5.98 20.78 -10.34
CA ALA A 159 -7.21 20.53 -9.62
C ALA A 159 -6.87 19.95 -8.23
N THR A 160 -7.42 20.58 -7.18
CA THR A 160 -7.25 20.15 -5.78
C THR A 160 -8.48 19.42 -5.31
N GLY A 161 -8.30 18.46 -4.42
CA GLY A 161 -9.41 17.68 -3.85
C GLY A 161 -9.02 16.26 -3.49
N LYS A 162 -10.05 15.45 -3.32
CA LYS A 162 -9.92 14.02 -3.01
C LYS A 162 -10.72 13.22 -4.01
N GLU A 163 -10.12 12.14 -4.50
CA GLU A 163 -10.79 11.16 -5.34
C GLU A 163 -10.61 9.78 -4.74
N SER A 164 -11.57 8.90 -5.02
CA SER A 164 -11.50 7.50 -4.63
C SER A 164 -12.22 6.63 -5.65
N GLY A 165 -11.76 5.39 -5.82
CA GLY A 165 -12.38 4.48 -6.75
C GLY A 165 -11.80 3.08 -6.69
N PHE A 166 -12.52 2.15 -7.29
CA PHE A 166 -12.04 0.78 -7.51
C PHE A 166 -11.44 0.68 -8.90
N GLU A 167 -10.20 0.29 -8.96
CA GLU A 167 -9.48 0.14 -10.22
C GLU A 167 -8.70 -1.16 -10.24
N LEU A 168 -8.37 -1.63 -11.45
CA LEU A 168 -7.61 -2.86 -11.67
C LEU A 168 -6.20 -2.75 -11.10
N SER A 169 -5.73 -3.82 -10.49
CA SER A 169 -4.34 -4.01 -10.08
C SER A 169 -3.83 -5.38 -10.52
N TYR A 170 -2.55 -5.43 -10.86
CA TYR A 170 -1.87 -6.67 -11.21
C TYR A 170 -0.40 -6.59 -10.81
N GLY A 171 0.22 -7.74 -10.62
CA GLY A 171 1.61 -7.79 -10.22
C GLY A 171 2.27 -9.14 -10.45
N LEU A 172 3.58 -9.10 -10.39
CA LEU A 172 4.46 -10.26 -10.44
C LEU A 172 5.47 -10.18 -9.30
N GLY A 173 5.86 -11.33 -8.77
CA GLY A 173 6.84 -11.40 -7.68
C GLY A 173 7.59 -12.70 -7.66
N VAL A 174 8.64 -12.69 -6.85
CA VAL A 174 9.43 -13.88 -6.50
C VAL A 174 9.44 -14.01 -5.00
N GLU A 175 9.16 -15.20 -4.51
CA GLU A 175 9.22 -15.56 -3.11
C GLU A 175 10.39 -16.49 -2.87
N PHE A 176 11.18 -16.19 -1.84
CA PHE A 176 12.27 -17.02 -1.36
C PHE A 176 11.97 -17.51 0.05
N ASN A 177 11.85 -18.82 0.22
CA ASN A 177 11.58 -19.47 1.50
C ASN A 177 12.87 -19.73 2.26
N PHE A 178 13.05 -19.07 3.41
CA PHE A 178 14.16 -19.35 4.33
C PHE A 178 13.85 -20.54 5.22
N THR A 179 12.60 -20.61 5.70
CA THR A 179 12.06 -21.69 6.53
C THR A 179 10.64 -22.00 6.06
N PRO A 180 10.00 -23.07 6.54
CA PRO A 180 8.59 -23.32 6.23
C PRO A 180 7.65 -22.18 6.61
N GLN A 181 8.00 -21.39 7.65
CA GLN A 181 7.19 -20.26 8.15
C GLN A 181 7.60 -18.92 7.56
N TRP A 182 8.90 -18.69 7.28
CA TRP A 182 9.40 -17.40 6.87
C TRP A 182 9.86 -17.36 5.42
N SER A 183 9.43 -16.35 4.70
CA SER A 183 9.92 -16.07 3.35
C SER A 183 10.11 -14.57 3.13
N ALA A 184 10.97 -14.24 2.17
CA ALA A 184 11.05 -12.91 1.60
C ALA A 184 10.31 -12.90 0.26
N VAL A 185 9.58 -11.83 -0.01
CA VAL A 185 8.89 -11.64 -1.28
C VAL A 185 9.33 -10.33 -1.90
N MET A 186 9.91 -10.40 -3.08
CA MET A 186 10.16 -9.24 -3.94
C MET A 186 9.09 -9.20 -5.01
N GLN A 187 8.40 -8.08 -5.16
CA GLN A 187 7.31 -7.96 -6.12
C GLN A 187 7.24 -6.58 -6.75
N TYR A 188 6.70 -6.56 -7.97
CA TYR A 188 6.27 -5.38 -8.69
C TYR A 188 4.76 -5.47 -8.88
N GLU A 189 4.06 -4.43 -8.47
CA GLU A 189 2.60 -4.30 -8.62
C GLU A 189 2.29 -3.00 -9.35
N GLU A 190 1.35 -3.05 -10.26
CA GLU A 190 0.81 -1.87 -10.94
C GLU A 190 -0.65 -1.70 -10.54
N HIS A 191 -0.97 -0.52 -10.04
CA HIS A 191 -2.31 -0.13 -9.61
C HIS A 191 -2.79 1.01 -10.50
N LYS A 192 -3.93 0.82 -11.14
CA LYS A 192 -4.64 1.96 -11.74
C LYS A 192 -5.32 2.73 -10.62
N MET A 193 -5.26 4.04 -10.66
CA MET A 193 -5.86 4.91 -9.63
C MET A 193 -6.52 6.11 -10.27
N LYS A 194 -7.61 6.56 -9.67
CA LYS A 194 -8.27 7.82 -10.05
C LYS A 194 -7.62 8.97 -9.32
N PHE A 195 -7.33 10.01 -10.08
CA PHE A 195 -6.78 11.26 -9.55
C PHE A 195 -7.77 12.40 -9.76
N VAL A 196 -7.62 13.44 -8.95
CA VAL A 196 -8.45 14.66 -9.04
C VAL A 196 -8.35 15.25 -10.44
N GLY A 197 -9.49 15.52 -11.06
CA GLY A 197 -9.60 15.93 -12.47
C GLY A 197 -10.15 14.84 -13.40
N GLY A 198 -10.48 13.64 -12.87
CA GLY A 198 -11.07 12.54 -13.64
C GLY A 198 -10.07 11.70 -14.44
N GLU A 199 -8.77 11.97 -14.30
CA GLU A 199 -7.72 11.16 -14.92
C GLU A 199 -7.52 9.87 -14.15
N THR A 200 -7.39 8.75 -14.88
CA THR A 200 -6.97 7.46 -14.32
C THR A 200 -5.55 7.21 -14.75
N ASP A 201 -4.67 7.12 -13.80
CA ASP A 201 -3.24 6.94 -14.07
C ASP A 201 -2.68 5.72 -13.31
N ARG A 202 -1.45 5.33 -13.63
CA ARG A 202 -0.81 4.15 -13.08
C ARG A 202 0.18 4.52 -11.98
N VAL A 203 0.13 3.75 -10.90
CA VAL A 203 1.13 3.78 -9.84
C VAL A 203 1.79 2.41 -9.78
N GLY A 204 3.06 2.36 -10.18
CA GLY A 204 3.92 1.18 -10.04
C GLY A 204 4.47 1.14 -8.61
N ASN A 205 4.55 -0.05 -8.03
CA ASN A 205 5.13 -0.26 -6.71
C ASN A 205 6.08 -1.46 -6.72
N THR A 206 7.37 -1.21 -6.49
CA THR A 206 8.36 -2.26 -6.29
C THR A 206 8.60 -2.40 -4.79
N SER A 207 8.34 -3.57 -4.23
CA SER A 207 8.47 -3.79 -2.79
C SER A 207 9.22 -5.08 -2.46
N LEU A 208 9.86 -5.05 -1.27
CA LEU A 208 10.42 -6.20 -0.60
C LEU A 208 9.68 -6.39 0.71
N SER A 209 9.24 -7.60 0.98
CA SER A 209 8.46 -7.90 2.18
C SER A 209 8.95 -9.16 2.89
N ALA A 210 8.73 -9.18 4.20
CA ALA A 210 8.85 -10.36 5.03
C ALA A 210 7.45 -10.99 5.19
N ARG A 211 7.34 -12.26 4.88
CA ARG A 211 6.11 -13.04 4.96
C ARG A 211 6.23 -14.11 6.02
N TYR A 212 5.25 -14.16 6.90
CA TYR A 212 5.12 -15.21 7.92
C TYR A 212 3.88 -16.06 7.65
N ARG A 213 4.06 -17.38 7.56
CA ARG A 213 3.00 -18.39 7.41
C ARG A 213 2.71 -19.06 8.75
N TYR A 214 1.43 -19.27 9.05
CA TYR A 214 0.96 -19.86 10.31
C TYR A 214 -0.14 -20.90 10.07
#